data_8b31e810a13caceaa1b54b65113754d9
#
_entry.id   8b31e810a13caceaa1b54b65113754d9
#
_cell.length_a   1.000
_cell.length_b   1.000
_cell.length_c   1.000
_cell.angle_alpha   90.00
_cell.angle_beta   90.00
_cell.angle_gamma   90.00
#
_symmetry.space_group_name_H-M   'P 1'
#
loop_
_entity.id
_entity.type
_entity.pdbx_description
1 polymer ?
#
loop_
_entity_poly.entity_id
_entity_poly.type
_entity_poly.pdbx_seq_one_letter_code
_entity_poly.pdbx_strand_id
1 'polypeptide(L)'
;LQLVLIEEPEAHLHVQVQQVFMARAHKVLRNHKDLEKEDSAFTTQLVVTTHSGNIAHAAAFDELRYFKRELPEYGVVPTATVANMTGLFGEDTQTRRFVTRYLLSTHFDLFFADAIIVIEGTAERILLPHLIQNHYPDLAVAYLSFLELGGSHAHRMQPLIEVLELPTLIITDLDAVAEVDKEGKVVKESAQPCYGAAQTTANHVLKTWLPKLAEIDTLLAPPLKALCYTAPDRPIAVSYQTPQNVTLGAVSKNVIPSTFEDALVLTNPKAVTDAAGVEFSCHMTRAF
;
A
#
# COMPACT_ATOMS: atom_id res chain seq x y z
N LEU A 1 36.94 0.00 -17.92
CA LEU A 1 35.60 0.33 -17.40
C LEU A 1 35.17 1.67 -18.01
N GLN A 2 34.09 1.71 -18.76
CA GLN A 2 33.48 2.95 -19.23
C GLN A 2 32.24 3.23 -18.37
N LEU A 3 32.04 4.50 -18.01
CA LEU A 3 30.87 4.97 -17.28
C LEU A 3 30.09 5.93 -18.18
N VAL A 4 28.82 5.63 -18.39
CA VAL A 4 27.87 6.49 -19.10
C VAL A 4 26.83 6.97 -18.11
N LEU A 5 26.69 8.28 -17.97
CA LEU A 5 25.71 8.93 -17.12
C LEU A 5 24.67 9.59 -18.04
N ILE A 6 23.39 9.29 -17.81
CA ILE A 6 22.28 9.90 -18.54
C ILE A 6 21.34 10.51 -17.51
N GLU A 7 21.08 11.79 -17.64
CA GLU A 7 20.19 12.54 -16.77
C GLU A 7 18.85 12.74 -17.47
N GLU A 8 17.78 12.35 -16.79
CA GLU A 8 16.37 12.56 -17.19
C GLU A 8 16.09 12.34 -18.69
N PRO A 9 16.37 11.16 -19.25
CA PRO A 9 16.18 10.92 -20.69
C PRO A 9 14.71 11.09 -21.12
N GLU A 10 13.76 11.04 -20.19
CA GLU A 10 12.34 11.29 -20.44
C GLU A 10 12.01 12.72 -20.84
N ALA A 11 12.83 13.70 -20.53
CA ALA A 11 12.52 15.13 -20.70
C ALA A 11 12.09 15.51 -22.13
N HIS A 12 12.56 14.74 -23.12
CA HIS A 12 12.26 14.97 -24.53
C HIS A 12 11.71 13.74 -25.26
N LEU A 13 11.31 12.69 -24.51
CA LEU A 13 10.85 11.44 -25.10
C LEU A 13 9.36 11.20 -24.82
N HIS A 14 8.64 10.85 -25.86
CA HIS A 14 7.28 10.34 -25.70
C HIS A 14 7.28 9.04 -24.89
N VAL A 15 6.25 8.84 -24.04
CA VAL A 15 6.12 7.70 -23.10
C VAL A 15 6.46 6.34 -23.73
N GLN A 16 5.97 6.08 -24.95
CA GLN A 16 6.25 4.83 -25.67
C GLN A 16 7.74 4.66 -26.01
N VAL A 17 8.45 5.77 -26.24
CA VAL A 17 9.88 5.74 -26.54
C VAL A 17 10.70 5.56 -25.28
N GLN A 18 10.25 6.07 -24.14
CA GLN A 18 10.92 5.92 -22.85
C GLN A 18 11.15 4.44 -22.50
N GLN A 19 10.11 3.61 -22.62
CA GLN A 19 10.20 2.16 -22.34
C GLN A 19 11.19 1.44 -23.27
N VAL A 20 11.19 1.81 -24.56
CA VAL A 20 12.08 1.19 -25.55
C VAL A 20 13.51 1.70 -25.40
N PHE A 21 13.68 2.96 -24.99
CA PHE A 21 14.98 3.59 -24.83
C PHE A 21 15.89 2.81 -23.89
N MET A 22 15.44 2.52 -22.67
CA MET A 22 16.24 1.81 -21.67
C MET A 22 16.65 0.41 -22.14
N ALA A 23 15.69 -0.37 -22.68
CA ALA A 23 15.99 -1.71 -23.19
C ALA A 23 17.02 -1.70 -24.32
N ARG A 24 16.98 -0.67 -25.19
CA ARG A 24 17.92 -0.53 -26.31
C ARG A 24 19.25 0.08 -25.90
N ALA A 25 19.26 1.11 -25.05
CA ALA A 25 20.47 1.77 -24.59
C ALA A 25 21.45 0.77 -23.97
N HIS A 26 20.95 -0.08 -23.06
CA HIS A 26 21.74 -1.13 -22.44
C HIS A 26 22.30 -2.14 -23.45
N LYS A 27 21.48 -2.53 -24.45
CA LYS A 27 21.89 -3.45 -25.50
C LYS A 27 22.90 -2.83 -26.45
N VAL A 28 22.73 -1.57 -26.86
CA VAL A 28 23.63 -0.86 -27.76
C VAL A 28 24.99 -0.65 -27.10
N LEU A 29 25.02 -0.24 -25.84
CA LEU A 29 26.27 -0.01 -25.11
C LEU A 29 27.08 -1.29 -24.87
N ARG A 30 26.42 -2.46 -24.83
CA ARG A 30 27.10 -3.76 -24.62
C ARG A 30 27.39 -4.53 -25.90
N ASN A 31 26.74 -4.21 -27.01
CA ASN A 31 26.85 -4.95 -28.27
C ASN A 31 27.42 -4.06 -29.40
N HIS A 32 28.37 -3.16 -29.10
CA HIS A 32 29.03 -2.41 -30.14
C HIS A 32 29.84 -3.36 -31.03
N LYS A 33 29.81 -3.13 -32.34
CA LYS A 33 30.47 -4.02 -33.34
C LYS A 33 32.00 -4.13 -33.17
N ASP A 34 32.59 -3.12 -32.53
CA ASP A 34 34.04 -3.05 -32.29
C ASP A 34 34.46 -3.69 -30.96
N LEU A 35 33.51 -4.18 -30.15
CA LEU A 35 33.79 -4.99 -28.97
C LEU A 35 33.89 -6.44 -29.41
N GLU A 36 35.10 -6.97 -29.47
CA GLU A 36 35.30 -8.40 -29.69
C GLU A 36 34.62 -9.20 -28.60
N LYS A 37 33.94 -10.30 -28.95
CA LYS A 37 33.11 -11.10 -28.08
C LYS A 37 33.82 -11.68 -26.83
N GLU A 38 35.16 -11.61 -26.80
CA GLU A 38 36.00 -12.16 -25.74
C GLU A 38 36.48 -11.12 -24.71
N ASP A 39 36.31 -9.82 -24.95
CA ASP A 39 36.79 -8.77 -24.04
C ASP A 39 35.75 -8.47 -22.94
N SER A 40 35.58 -9.40 -22.00
CA SER A 40 34.82 -9.19 -20.75
C SER A 40 35.41 -8.04 -19.87
N ALA A 41 36.59 -7.52 -20.25
CA ALA A 41 37.26 -6.43 -19.54
C ALA A 41 36.64 -5.04 -19.79
N PHE A 42 35.88 -4.87 -20.87
CA PHE A 42 35.26 -3.58 -21.24
C PHE A 42 33.76 -3.59 -20.98
N THR A 43 33.38 -3.64 -19.71
CA THR A 43 31.97 -3.45 -19.31
C THR A 43 31.65 -1.96 -19.20
N THR A 44 30.70 -1.49 -19.99
CA THR A 44 30.15 -0.15 -19.85
C THR A 44 29.11 -0.18 -18.72
N GLN A 45 29.34 0.64 -17.69
CA GLN A 45 28.34 0.89 -16.64
C GLN A 45 27.46 2.04 -17.11
N LEU A 46 26.13 1.82 -17.08
CA LEU A 46 25.14 2.83 -17.38
C LEU A 46 24.46 3.25 -16.06
N VAL A 47 24.48 4.54 -15.77
CA VAL A 47 23.71 5.14 -14.66
C VAL A 47 22.75 6.14 -15.26
N VAL A 48 21.47 6.01 -14.90
CA VAL A 48 20.39 6.86 -15.41
C VAL A 48 19.65 7.46 -14.23
N THR A 49 19.51 8.79 -14.21
CA THR A 49 18.57 9.46 -13.28
C THR A 49 17.25 9.67 -14.01
N THR A 50 16.14 9.50 -13.30
CA THR A 50 14.81 9.62 -13.90
C THR A 50 13.74 9.97 -12.87
N HIS A 51 12.74 10.73 -13.30
CA HIS A 51 11.46 10.93 -12.59
C HIS A 51 10.31 10.18 -13.30
N SER A 52 10.62 9.33 -14.28
CA SER A 52 9.62 8.55 -15.03
C SER A 52 9.50 7.12 -14.52
N GLY A 53 8.31 6.73 -14.08
CA GLY A 53 7.98 5.34 -13.77
C GLY A 53 8.23 4.40 -14.96
N ASN A 54 8.06 4.87 -16.20
CA ASN A 54 8.28 4.06 -17.40
C ASN A 54 9.76 3.71 -17.64
N ILE A 55 10.67 4.61 -17.27
CA ILE A 55 12.12 4.35 -17.35
C ILE A 55 12.55 3.45 -16.21
N ALA A 56 12.13 3.76 -14.98
CA ALA A 56 12.42 2.95 -13.79
C ALA A 56 11.92 1.51 -13.92
N HIS A 57 10.74 1.32 -14.53
CA HIS A 57 10.16 0.01 -14.82
C HIS A 57 11.04 -0.88 -15.73
N ALA A 58 11.85 -0.29 -16.58
CA ALA A 58 12.72 -1.04 -17.49
C ALA A 58 14.01 -1.57 -16.82
N ALA A 59 14.33 -1.09 -15.62
CA ALA A 59 15.45 -1.57 -14.83
C ALA A 59 15.04 -2.77 -13.94
N ALA A 60 15.98 -3.62 -13.58
CA ALA A 60 15.73 -4.62 -12.56
C ALA A 60 15.58 -3.95 -11.18
N PHE A 61 14.65 -4.44 -10.36
CA PHE A 61 14.36 -3.85 -9.04
C PHE A 61 15.62 -3.68 -8.18
N ASP A 62 16.52 -4.65 -8.19
CA ASP A 62 17.80 -4.60 -7.44
C ASP A 62 18.79 -3.55 -7.96
N GLU A 63 18.61 -3.07 -9.18
CA GLU A 63 19.44 -2.02 -9.77
C GLU A 63 18.97 -0.61 -9.36
N LEU A 64 17.79 -0.48 -8.76
CA LEU A 64 17.23 0.79 -8.37
C LEU A 64 17.99 1.39 -7.16
N ARG A 65 18.15 2.69 -7.22
CA ARG A 65 18.67 3.53 -6.13
C ARG A 65 17.69 4.67 -5.94
N TYR A 66 17.03 4.70 -4.78
CA TYR A 66 16.03 5.70 -4.47
C TYR A 66 16.67 6.85 -3.73
N PHE A 67 16.60 8.04 -4.31
CA PHE A 67 17.10 9.28 -3.70
C PHE A 67 15.98 9.93 -2.91
N LYS A 68 16.14 10.00 -1.60
CA LYS A 68 15.22 10.68 -0.68
C LYS A 68 15.76 12.05 -0.36
N ARG A 69 14.90 13.07 -0.50
CA ARG A 69 15.21 14.41 -0.04
C ARG A 69 14.91 14.51 1.46
N GLU A 70 15.88 14.88 2.24
CA GLU A 70 15.72 15.18 3.66
C GLU A 70 15.41 16.66 3.84
N LEU A 71 14.42 16.95 4.68
CA LEU A 71 14.15 18.34 5.06
C LEU A 71 15.31 18.91 5.84
N PRO A 72 15.68 20.18 5.61
CA PRO A 72 16.79 20.79 6.34
C PRO A 72 16.44 20.94 7.82
N GLU A 73 17.28 20.43 8.68
CA GLU A 73 17.23 20.76 10.10
C GLU A 73 17.74 22.21 10.30
N TYR A 74 16.98 23.01 11.04
CA TYR A 74 17.36 24.38 11.45
C TYR A 74 17.70 25.35 10.29
N GLY A 75 17.04 25.22 9.13
CA GLY A 75 17.24 26.13 8.00
C GLY A 75 18.54 25.93 7.23
N VAL A 76 19.22 24.81 7.42
CA VAL A 76 20.40 24.39 6.65
C VAL A 76 19.98 23.84 5.27
N VAL A 77 20.93 23.67 4.38
CA VAL A 77 20.70 23.14 3.03
C VAL A 77 20.08 21.75 3.08
N PRO A 78 19.03 21.46 2.28
CA PRO A 78 18.46 20.11 2.20
C PRO A 78 19.53 19.12 1.72
N THR A 79 19.54 17.95 2.33
CA THR A 79 20.41 16.83 1.96
C THR A 79 19.61 15.76 1.23
N ALA A 80 20.27 14.82 0.60
CA ALA A 80 19.66 13.65 0.03
C ALA A 80 20.33 12.38 0.56
N THR A 81 19.52 11.40 0.90
CA THR A 81 19.99 10.05 1.24
C THR A 81 19.64 9.08 0.11
N VAL A 82 20.40 8.00 -0.02
CA VAL A 82 20.20 7.02 -1.08
C VAL A 82 19.83 5.68 -0.48
N ALA A 83 18.62 5.23 -0.74
CA ALA A 83 18.17 3.90 -0.38
C ALA A 83 18.51 2.90 -1.49
N ASN A 84 19.17 1.81 -1.12
CA ASN A 84 19.55 0.74 -2.02
C ASN A 84 18.48 -0.35 -2.03
N MET A 85 17.91 -0.64 -3.19
CA MET A 85 16.89 -1.68 -3.32
C MET A 85 17.48 -3.10 -3.43
N THR A 86 18.80 -3.22 -3.58
CA THR A 86 19.47 -4.52 -3.63
C THR A 86 19.32 -5.25 -2.31
N GLY A 87 18.76 -6.46 -2.35
CA GLY A 87 18.63 -7.30 -1.16
C GLY A 87 17.56 -6.86 -0.16
N LEU A 88 16.70 -5.91 -0.52
CA LEU A 88 15.63 -5.39 0.36
C LEU A 88 14.76 -6.49 0.99
N PHE A 89 14.49 -7.55 0.25
CA PHE A 89 13.65 -8.67 0.72
C PHE A 89 14.44 -9.85 1.29
N GLY A 90 15.77 -9.72 1.43
CA GLY A 90 16.64 -10.81 1.91
C GLY A 90 16.44 -12.08 1.09
N GLU A 91 16.25 -13.20 1.78
CA GLU A 91 16.01 -14.52 1.16
C GLU A 91 14.55 -14.78 0.81
N ASP A 92 13.61 -13.89 1.15
CA ASP A 92 12.19 -14.05 0.84
C ASP A 92 11.89 -13.80 -0.65
N THR A 93 12.14 -14.85 -1.44
CA THR A 93 11.91 -14.83 -2.89
C THR A 93 10.44 -14.68 -3.26
N GLN A 94 9.50 -15.09 -2.40
CA GLN A 94 8.06 -14.99 -2.68
C GLN A 94 7.60 -13.54 -2.55
N THR A 95 7.95 -12.86 -1.46
CA THR A 95 7.65 -11.44 -1.26
C THR A 95 8.34 -10.60 -2.34
N ARG A 96 9.61 -10.86 -2.64
CA ARG A 96 10.31 -10.17 -3.73
C ARG A 96 9.58 -10.29 -5.06
N ARG A 97 9.19 -11.51 -5.47
CA ARG A 97 8.45 -11.75 -6.71
C ARG A 97 7.09 -11.05 -6.72
N PHE A 98 6.39 -11.10 -5.60
CA PHE A 98 5.10 -10.44 -5.46
C PHE A 98 5.24 -8.93 -5.64
N VAL A 99 6.10 -8.28 -4.85
CA VAL A 99 6.29 -6.82 -4.86
C VAL A 99 6.79 -6.36 -6.23
N THR A 100 7.80 -7.03 -6.80
CA THR A 100 8.33 -6.68 -8.12
C THR A 100 7.24 -6.76 -9.20
N ARG A 101 6.44 -7.83 -9.23
CA ARG A 101 5.35 -7.96 -10.21
C ARG A 101 4.26 -6.91 -10.01
N TYR A 102 3.93 -6.63 -8.76
CA TYR A 102 2.93 -5.64 -8.42
C TYR A 102 3.35 -4.24 -8.88
N LEU A 103 4.57 -3.83 -8.59
CA LEU A 103 5.13 -2.57 -9.05
C LEU A 103 5.19 -2.51 -10.59
N LEU A 104 5.67 -3.57 -11.23
CA LEU A 104 5.76 -3.66 -12.69
C LEU A 104 4.39 -3.54 -13.39
N SER A 105 3.29 -3.87 -12.73
CA SER A 105 1.98 -3.80 -13.37
C SER A 105 1.45 -2.37 -13.51
N THR A 106 1.49 -1.54 -12.45
CA THR A 106 0.84 -0.22 -12.47
C THR A 106 1.33 0.80 -11.44
N HIS A 107 2.25 0.44 -10.53
CA HIS A 107 2.51 1.23 -9.32
C HIS A 107 3.94 1.74 -9.17
N PHE A 108 4.67 1.95 -10.26
CA PHE A 108 5.98 2.60 -10.20
C PHE A 108 5.92 4.08 -9.80
N ASP A 109 4.75 4.70 -9.91
CA ASP A 109 4.45 6.03 -9.41
C ASP A 109 4.70 6.17 -7.89
N LEU A 110 4.64 5.05 -7.15
CA LEU A 110 4.95 4.98 -5.73
C LEU A 110 6.29 5.65 -5.37
N PHE A 111 7.32 5.50 -6.21
CA PHE A 111 8.64 6.08 -5.96
C PHE A 111 8.67 7.62 -6.05
N PHE A 112 7.62 8.23 -6.55
CA PHE A 112 7.50 9.69 -6.75
C PHE A 112 6.37 10.29 -5.94
N ALA A 113 5.68 9.49 -5.13
CA ALA A 113 4.55 9.95 -4.34
C ALA A 113 5.00 10.72 -3.09
N ASP A 114 4.15 11.66 -2.65
CA ASP A 114 4.30 12.35 -1.37
C ASP A 114 3.82 11.50 -0.20
N ALA A 115 2.84 10.61 -0.44
CA ALA A 115 2.32 9.68 0.55
C ALA A 115 1.67 8.45 -0.11
N ILE A 116 1.49 7.41 0.70
CA ILE A 116 0.94 6.11 0.28
C ILE A 116 -0.38 5.86 1.01
N ILE A 117 -1.39 5.42 0.27
CA ILE A 117 -2.63 4.89 0.83
C ILE A 117 -2.77 3.44 0.36
N VAL A 118 -2.66 2.52 1.30
CA VAL A 118 -2.88 1.08 1.05
C VAL A 118 -4.33 0.77 1.32
N ILE A 119 -5.00 0.14 0.37
CA ILE A 119 -6.43 -0.21 0.39
C ILE A 119 -6.63 -1.67 0.04
N GLU A 120 -7.77 -2.24 0.43
CA GLU A 120 -8.06 -3.63 0.12
C GLU A 120 -8.79 -3.83 -1.20
N GLY A 121 -9.68 -2.91 -1.56
CA GLY A 121 -10.57 -3.15 -2.68
C GLY A 121 -10.99 -1.93 -3.48
N THR A 122 -11.92 -2.21 -4.39
CA THR A 122 -12.39 -1.25 -5.38
C THR A 122 -13.29 -0.17 -4.78
N ALA A 123 -13.99 -0.45 -3.67
CA ALA A 123 -14.84 0.54 -3.01
C ALA A 123 -14.01 1.70 -2.47
N GLU A 124 -12.93 1.41 -1.75
CA GLU A 124 -11.98 2.41 -1.25
C GLU A 124 -11.32 3.14 -2.43
N ARG A 125 -10.93 2.41 -3.48
CA ARG A 125 -10.31 2.98 -4.67
C ARG A 125 -11.16 4.06 -5.34
N ILE A 126 -12.48 3.86 -5.34
CA ILE A 126 -13.43 4.82 -5.96
C ILE A 126 -13.75 5.96 -5.00
N LEU A 127 -14.00 5.64 -3.73
CA LEU A 127 -14.56 6.61 -2.77
C LEU A 127 -13.50 7.51 -2.14
N LEU A 128 -12.32 6.99 -1.80
CA LEU A 128 -11.30 7.78 -1.09
C LEU A 128 -10.81 8.99 -1.87
N PRO A 129 -10.49 8.92 -3.18
CA PRO A 129 -10.10 10.11 -3.93
C PRO A 129 -11.18 11.19 -3.92
N HIS A 130 -12.46 10.79 -4.02
CA HIS A 130 -13.60 11.72 -3.95
C HIS A 130 -13.73 12.36 -2.57
N LEU A 131 -13.59 11.58 -1.50
CA LEU A 131 -13.62 12.08 -0.12
C LEU A 131 -12.46 13.05 0.15
N ILE A 132 -11.25 12.69 -0.29
CA ILE A 132 -10.07 13.53 -0.14
C ILE A 132 -10.27 14.87 -0.87
N GLN A 133 -10.70 14.84 -2.11
CA GLN A 133 -10.92 16.05 -2.91
C GLN A 133 -11.94 16.99 -2.28
N ASN A 134 -13.00 16.47 -1.66
CA ASN A 134 -14.08 17.29 -1.13
C ASN A 134 -13.88 17.72 0.33
N HIS A 135 -13.12 16.99 1.12
CA HIS A 135 -13.02 17.20 2.57
C HIS A 135 -11.62 17.51 3.09
N TYR A 136 -10.58 17.25 2.29
CA TYR A 136 -9.18 17.37 2.71
C TYR A 136 -8.36 18.14 1.65
N PRO A 137 -8.56 19.46 1.50
CA PRO A 137 -7.96 20.24 0.43
C PRO A 137 -6.42 20.19 0.43
N ASP A 138 -5.79 20.17 1.60
CA ASP A 138 -4.34 20.09 1.71
C ASP A 138 -3.80 18.73 1.21
N LEU A 139 -4.54 17.67 1.43
CA LEU A 139 -4.20 16.34 0.94
C LEU A 139 -4.51 16.17 -0.55
N ALA A 140 -5.50 16.89 -1.06
CA ALA A 140 -5.92 16.83 -2.45
C ALA A 140 -4.87 17.40 -3.44
N VAL A 141 -3.93 18.23 -2.96
CA VAL A 141 -2.84 18.78 -3.77
C VAL A 141 -1.56 17.94 -3.68
N ALA A 142 -1.50 16.96 -2.79
CA ALA A 142 -0.38 16.02 -2.68
C ALA A 142 -0.49 14.90 -3.72
N TYR A 143 0.65 14.40 -4.18
CA TYR A 143 0.69 13.24 -5.06
C TYR A 143 0.56 11.95 -4.24
N LEU A 144 -0.64 11.39 -4.20
CA LEU A 144 -0.96 10.20 -3.43
C LEU A 144 -0.91 8.95 -4.31
N SER A 145 -0.13 7.95 -3.91
CA SER A 145 -0.15 6.63 -4.54
C SER A 145 -1.10 5.70 -3.78
N PHE A 146 -2.08 5.14 -4.51
CA PHE A 146 -3.04 4.18 -3.98
C PHE A 146 -2.61 2.77 -4.34
N LEU A 147 -2.30 1.96 -3.33
CA LEU A 147 -1.93 0.56 -3.50
C LEU A 147 -3.13 -0.33 -3.16
N GLU A 148 -3.80 -0.88 -4.17
CA GLU A 148 -4.89 -1.84 -4.00
C GLU A 148 -4.29 -3.25 -3.82
N LEU A 149 -4.24 -3.71 -2.57
CA LEU A 149 -3.63 -4.96 -2.17
C LEU A 149 -4.70 -5.84 -1.51
N GLY A 150 -5.45 -6.58 -2.33
CA GLY A 150 -6.55 -7.42 -1.86
C GLY A 150 -6.16 -8.33 -0.70
N GLY A 151 -6.96 -8.32 0.35
CA GLY A 151 -6.86 -9.20 1.49
C GLY A 151 -5.54 -9.11 2.26
N SER A 152 -4.99 -10.26 2.64
CA SER A 152 -3.84 -10.37 3.54
C SER A 152 -2.47 -10.04 2.95
N HIS A 153 -2.38 -9.33 1.81
CA HIS A 153 -1.10 -9.15 1.10
C HIS A 153 -0.36 -7.84 1.40
N ALA A 154 -1.02 -6.87 2.01
CA ALA A 154 -0.42 -5.57 2.30
C ALA A 154 0.85 -5.66 3.18
N HIS A 155 0.92 -6.62 4.10
CA HIS A 155 2.12 -6.86 4.92
C HIS A 155 3.38 -7.15 4.10
N ARG A 156 3.25 -7.68 2.87
CA ARG A 156 4.40 -7.95 1.98
C ARG A 156 5.04 -6.67 1.45
N MET A 157 4.31 -5.56 1.45
CA MET A 157 4.86 -4.26 1.06
C MET A 157 5.65 -3.58 2.19
N GLN A 158 5.57 -4.10 3.42
CA GLN A 158 6.22 -3.52 4.60
C GLN A 158 7.70 -3.17 4.37
N PRO A 159 8.57 -4.07 3.86
CA PRO A 159 9.99 -3.74 3.70
C PRO A 159 10.21 -2.57 2.73
N LEU A 160 9.39 -2.49 1.67
CA LEU A 160 9.48 -1.39 0.71
C LEU A 160 8.98 -0.08 1.30
N ILE A 161 7.82 -0.09 1.94
CA ILE A 161 7.23 1.11 2.57
C ILE A 161 8.17 1.67 3.63
N GLU A 162 8.77 0.82 4.46
CA GLU A 162 9.72 1.23 5.50
C GLU A 162 11.00 1.84 4.91
N VAL A 163 11.50 1.32 3.78
CA VAL A 163 12.68 1.87 3.11
C VAL A 163 12.38 3.18 2.39
N LEU A 164 11.21 3.33 1.78
CA LEU A 164 10.80 4.58 1.14
C LEU A 164 10.59 5.70 2.17
N GLU A 165 10.21 5.34 3.39
CA GLU A 165 9.94 6.28 4.50
C GLU A 165 8.92 7.36 4.12
N LEU A 166 7.94 7.01 3.32
CA LEU A 166 6.83 7.89 2.97
C LEU A 166 5.71 7.77 4.00
N PRO A 167 5.04 8.87 4.35
CA PRO A 167 3.80 8.82 5.13
C PRO A 167 2.83 7.82 4.54
N THR A 168 2.36 6.87 5.34
CA THR A 168 1.54 5.76 4.83
C THR A 168 0.31 5.55 5.69
N LEU A 169 -0.86 5.50 5.06
CA LEU A 169 -2.11 5.08 5.68
C LEU A 169 -2.50 3.72 5.12
N ILE A 170 -2.71 2.75 6.00
CA ILE A 170 -3.19 1.42 5.64
C ILE A 170 -4.66 1.33 6.07
N ILE A 171 -5.57 1.14 5.12
CA ILE A 171 -6.99 0.91 5.37
C ILE A 171 -7.24 -0.57 5.11
N THR A 172 -7.69 -1.29 6.11
CA THR A 172 -7.81 -2.75 6.07
C THR A 172 -8.99 -3.22 6.91
N ASP A 173 -9.47 -4.44 6.65
CA ASP A 173 -10.58 -5.03 7.36
C ASP A 173 -10.15 -5.78 8.63
N LEU A 174 -11.07 -5.92 9.58
CA LEU A 174 -10.81 -6.67 10.80
C LEU A 174 -10.60 -8.17 10.55
N ASP A 175 -11.22 -8.72 9.50
CA ASP A 175 -11.13 -10.14 9.13
C ASP A 175 -11.33 -11.08 10.34
N ALA A 176 -12.41 -10.87 11.09
CA ALA A 176 -12.68 -11.65 12.29
C ALA A 176 -12.93 -13.12 11.98
N VAL A 177 -12.31 -14.00 12.74
CA VAL A 177 -12.52 -15.46 12.67
C VAL A 177 -12.82 -16.03 14.04
N ALA A 178 -13.74 -17.00 14.08
CA ALA A 178 -14.07 -17.77 15.26
C ALA A 178 -13.62 -19.23 15.10
N GLU A 179 -13.32 -19.87 16.22
CA GLU A 179 -13.05 -21.31 16.26
C GLU A 179 -14.38 -22.07 16.32
N VAL A 180 -14.59 -22.97 15.37
CA VAL A 180 -15.78 -23.82 15.26
C VAL A 180 -15.34 -25.29 15.27
N ASP A 181 -15.99 -26.09 16.11
CA ASP A 181 -15.77 -27.53 16.08
C ASP A 181 -16.57 -28.16 14.92
N LYS A 182 -15.87 -28.74 13.96
CA LYS A 182 -16.44 -29.53 12.88
C LYS A 182 -15.98 -30.97 12.99
N GLU A 183 -16.86 -31.83 13.41
CA GLU A 183 -16.62 -33.26 13.53
C GLU A 183 -15.37 -33.62 14.36
N GLY A 184 -15.14 -32.91 15.49
CA GLY A 184 -14.00 -33.10 16.37
C GLY A 184 -12.70 -32.44 15.91
N LYS A 185 -12.77 -31.57 14.88
CA LYS A 185 -11.66 -30.71 14.46
C LYS A 185 -12.01 -29.24 14.64
N VAL A 186 -11.17 -28.54 15.39
CA VAL A 186 -11.30 -27.08 15.53
C VAL A 186 -10.79 -26.42 14.25
N VAL A 187 -11.68 -25.71 13.56
CA VAL A 187 -11.37 -24.92 12.34
C VAL A 187 -11.71 -23.46 12.57
N LYS A 188 -10.95 -22.55 11.95
CA LYS A 188 -11.23 -21.12 11.98
C LYS A 188 -12.12 -20.76 10.80
N GLU A 189 -13.26 -20.15 11.09
CA GLU A 189 -14.21 -19.67 10.08
C GLU A 189 -14.41 -18.16 10.20
N SER A 190 -14.69 -17.51 9.08
CA SER A 190 -15.05 -16.09 9.06
C SER A 190 -16.28 -15.85 9.91
N ALA A 191 -16.24 -14.84 10.74
CA ALA A 191 -17.31 -14.50 11.69
C ALA A 191 -17.54 -13.00 11.71
N GLN A 192 -18.78 -12.60 12.02
CA GLN A 192 -19.09 -11.20 12.31
C GLN A 192 -18.32 -10.75 13.55
N PRO A 193 -17.57 -9.63 13.50
CA PRO A 193 -16.87 -9.13 14.67
C PRO A 193 -17.82 -8.87 15.84
N CYS A 194 -17.52 -9.45 17.00
CA CYS A 194 -18.34 -9.34 18.18
C CYS A 194 -17.48 -9.27 19.43
N TYR A 195 -17.80 -8.32 20.31
CA TYR A 195 -17.10 -8.14 21.58
C TYR A 195 -17.37 -9.33 22.53
N GLY A 196 -16.33 -9.82 23.17
CA GLY A 196 -16.43 -10.93 24.13
C GLY A 196 -16.64 -12.31 23.51
N ALA A 197 -16.54 -12.45 22.19
CA ALA A 197 -16.75 -13.71 21.48
C ALA A 197 -15.46 -14.54 21.30
N ALA A 198 -14.35 -14.19 21.94
CA ALA A 198 -13.04 -14.85 21.84
C ALA A 198 -12.57 -15.04 20.39
N GLN A 199 -12.88 -14.08 19.54
CA GLN A 199 -12.50 -14.08 18.13
C GLN A 199 -11.06 -13.55 17.91
N THR A 200 -10.44 -13.98 16.82
CA THR A 200 -9.14 -13.46 16.38
C THR A 200 -9.25 -12.91 14.98
N THR A 201 -8.32 -11.99 14.60
CA THR A 201 -8.24 -11.54 13.22
C THR A 201 -7.52 -12.56 12.34
N ALA A 202 -7.92 -12.70 11.08
CA ALA A 202 -7.13 -13.39 10.04
C ALA A 202 -6.13 -12.43 9.37
N ASN A 203 -6.31 -11.12 9.52
CA ASN A 203 -5.53 -10.10 8.85
C ASN A 203 -4.05 -10.09 9.29
N HIS A 204 -3.14 -10.28 8.33
CA HIS A 204 -1.72 -10.32 8.62
C HIS A 204 -1.12 -8.96 8.98
N VAL A 205 -1.64 -7.86 8.42
CA VAL A 205 -1.18 -6.51 8.76
C VAL A 205 -1.40 -6.26 10.25
N LEU A 206 -2.62 -6.54 10.74
CA LEU A 206 -2.99 -6.31 12.13
C LEU A 206 -2.20 -7.19 13.11
N LYS A 207 -1.93 -8.44 12.73
CA LYS A 207 -1.19 -9.40 13.58
C LYS A 207 0.32 -9.16 13.62
N THR A 208 0.93 -8.80 12.51
CA THR A 208 2.40 -8.87 12.37
C THR A 208 3.08 -7.53 12.17
N TRP A 209 2.35 -6.54 11.67
CA TRP A 209 2.91 -5.23 11.39
C TRP A 209 2.39 -4.17 12.34
N LEU A 210 1.12 -3.78 12.24
CA LEU A 210 0.54 -2.71 13.03
C LEU A 210 -0.95 -2.97 13.28
N PRO A 211 -1.45 -3.01 14.52
CA PRO A 211 -0.77 -2.71 15.80
C PRO A 211 -0.08 -3.93 16.46
N LYS A 212 0.04 -5.08 15.77
CA LYS A 212 0.57 -6.36 16.26
C LYS A 212 -0.34 -7.01 17.32
N LEU A 213 -1.64 -6.92 17.10
CA LEU A 213 -2.66 -7.52 17.94
C LEU A 213 -3.45 -8.56 17.13
N ALA A 214 -3.81 -9.66 17.77
CA ALA A 214 -4.54 -10.75 17.13
C ALA A 214 -5.99 -10.88 17.62
N GLU A 215 -6.27 -10.50 18.83
CA GLU A 215 -7.59 -10.65 19.45
C GLU A 215 -8.51 -9.50 19.06
N ILE A 216 -9.72 -9.80 18.61
CA ILE A 216 -10.70 -8.79 18.19
C ILE A 216 -11.04 -7.84 19.36
N ASP A 217 -11.20 -8.35 20.57
CA ASP A 217 -11.49 -7.51 21.72
C ASP A 217 -10.39 -6.47 22.00
N THR A 218 -9.13 -6.85 21.79
CA THR A 218 -8.01 -5.92 21.95
C THR A 218 -7.88 -4.95 20.78
N LEU A 219 -8.23 -5.36 19.56
CA LEU A 219 -8.27 -4.50 18.37
C LEU A 219 -9.39 -3.45 18.45
N LEU A 220 -10.52 -3.77 19.08
CA LEU A 220 -11.65 -2.84 19.23
C LEU A 220 -11.42 -1.70 20.23
N ALA A 221 -10.44 -1.82 21.09
CA ALA A 221 -10.12 -0.82 22.11
C ALA A 221 -8.62 -0.49 22.23
N PRO A 222 -7.86 -0.35 21.13
CA PRO A 222 -6.43 -0.07 21.22
C PRO A 222 -6.22 1.40 21.62
N PRO A 223 -5.13 1.71 22.33
CA PRO A 223 -4.70 3.08 22.46
C PRO A 223 -4.30 3.62 21.07
N LEU A 224 -4.65 4.86 20.74
CA LEU A 224 -4.34 5.49 19.44
C LEU A 224 -2.88 5.34 19.02
N LYS A 225 -1.95 5.32 20.01
CA LYS A 225 -0.53 5.10 19.78
C LYS A 225 -0.21 3.72 19.16
N ALA A 226 -1.05 2.72 19.37
CA ALA A 226 -0.86 1.40 18.79
C ALA A 226 -1.22 1.34 17.31
N LEU A 227 -2.02 2.30 16.82
CA LEU A 227 -2.43 2.39 15.42
C LEU A 227 -1.44 3.18 14.55
N CYS A 228 -0.48 3.87 15.16
CA CYS A 228 0.50 4.66 14.44
C CYS A 228 1.91 4.23 14.84
N TYR A 229 2.71 3.89 13.86
CA TYR A 229 4.16 3.83 14.02
C TYR A 229 4.72 5.19 13.62
N THR A 230 5.17 5.95 14.60
CA THR A 230 5.81 7.24 14.36
C THR A 230 7.32 7.08 14.43
N ALA A 231 7.99 6.99 13.29
CA ALA A 231 9.26 7.68 13.17
C ALA A 231 8.95 9.19 13.15
N PRO A 232 9.76 10.08 13.73
CA PRO A 232 9.37 11.47 13.99
C PRO A 232 8.79 12.23 12.80
N ASP A 233 9.12 11.86 11.56
CA ASP A 233 8.76 12.60 10.36
C ASP A 233 7.97 11.78 9.31
N ARG A 234 7.73 10.49 9.57
CA ARG A 234 7.22 9.55 8.55
C ARG A 234 6.24 8.54 9.15
N PRO A 235 5.00 8.97 9.46
CA PRO A 235 4.02 8.13 10.14
C PRO A 235 3.50 7.02 9.22
N ILE A 236 3.50 5.80 9.73
CA ILE A 236 2.72 4.69 9.18
C ILE A 236 1.55 4.47 10.13
N ALA A 237 0.34 4.58 9.62
CA ALA A 237 -0.88 4.40 10.40
C ALA A 237 -1.73 3.30 9.79
N VAL A 238 -2.46 2.57 10.65
CA VAL A 238 -3.49 1.62 10.21
C VAL A 238 -4.87 2.09 10.66
N SER A 239 -5.85 1.91 9.80
CA SER A 239 -7.26 2.16 10.08
C SER A 239 -8.08 0.93 9.70
N TYR A 240 -8.99 0.56 10.58
CA TYR A 240 -9.91 -0.57 10.39
C TYR A 240 -11.24 -0.26 11.07
N GLN A 241 -12.23 -1.15 10.95
CA GLN A 241 -13.58 -0.95 11.46
C GLN A 241 -13.59 -0.78 12.97
N THR A 242 -14.41 0.17 13.44
CA THR A 242 -14.65 0.46 14.85
C THR A 242 -16.11 0.31 15.19
N PRO A 243 -16.48 0.05 16.47
CA PRO A 243 -17.87 -0.03 16.88
C PRO A 243 -18.66 1.24 16.55
N GLN A 244 -19.83 1.07 15.96
CA GLN A 244 -20.74 2.15 15.53
C GLN A 244 -22.06 2.07 16.27
N ASN A 245 -22.55 3.20 16.79
CA ASN A 245 -23.89 3.30 17.35
C ASN A 245 -24.87 3.67 16.23
N VAL A 246 -25.63 2.69 15.79
CA VAL A 246 -26.59 2.85 14.70
C VAL A 246 -28.00 2.95 15.24
N THR A 247 -28.75 3.98 14.80
CA THR A 247 -30.14 4.19 15.18
C THR A 247 -31.04 4.10 13.96
N LEU A 248 -31.98 3.14 13.98
CA LEU A 248 -33.01 2.97 12.98
C LEU A 248 -34.39 3.07 13.64
N GLY A 249 -35.14 4.12 13.34
CA GLY A 249 -36.40 4.41 14.00
C GLY A 249 -36.22 4.59 15.50
N ALA A 250 -36.87 3.73 16.31
CA ALA A 250 -36.78 3.73 17.76
C ALA A 250 -35.71 2.79 18.34
N VAL A 251 -34.98 2.04 17.49
CA VAL A 251 -33.99 1.06 17.92
C VAL A 251 -32.59 1.62 17.74
N SER A 252 -31.80 1.60 18.82
CA SER A 252 -30.36 1.91 18.77
C SER A 252 -29.57 0.66 19.16
N LYS A 253 -28.53 0.34 18.37
CA LYS A 253 -27.67 -0.81 18.61
C LYS A 253 -26.22 -0.45 18.35
N ASN A 254 -25.30 -0.97 19.15
CA ASN A 254 -23.88 -0.93 18.86
C ASN A 254 -23.54 -2.11 17.95
N VAL A 255 -22.98 -1.82 16.77
CA VAL A 255 -22.66 -2.80 15.74
C VAL A 255 -21.21 -2.60 15.30
N ILE A 256 -20.51 -3.68 15.04
CA ILE A 256 -19.15 -3.64 14.52
C ILE A 256 -19.21 -4.04 13.04
N PRO A 257 -18.87 -3.12 12.12
CA PRO A 257 -18.81 -3.45 10.69
C PRO A 257 -17.78 -4.54 10.41
N SER A 258 -18.01 -5.39 9.41
CA SER A 258 -17.06 -6.40 8.99
C SER A 258 -16.13 -5.89 7.89
N THR A 259 -16.65 -5.02 7.02
CA THR A 259 -15.94 -4.48 5.86
C THR A 259 -16.06 -2.96 5.80
N PHE A 260 -15.32 -2.35 4.87
CA PHE A 260 -15.41 -0.92 4.60
C PHE A 260 -16.83 -0.52 4.15
N GLU A 261 -17.45 -1.31 3.27
CA GLU A 261 -18.80 -1.05 2.77
C GLU A 261 -19.82 -1.13 3.90
N ASP A 262 -19.71 -2.12 4.79
CA ASP A 262 -20.55 -2.23 5.99
C ASP A 262 -20.44 -0.97 6.86
N ALA A 263 -19.21 -0.48 7.07
CA ALA A 263 -18.97 0.72 7.85
C ALA A 263 -19.63 1.94 7.21
N LEU A 264 -19.53 2.06 5.88
CA LEU A 264 -20.14 3.16 5.13
C LEU A 264 -21.67 3.15 5.23
N VAL A 265 -22.27 1.98 5.09
CA VAL A 265 -23.73 1.80 5.22
C VAL A 265 -24.20 2.13 6.63
N LEU A 266 -23.53 1.59 7.65
CA LEU A 266 -23.93 1.75 9.06
C LEU A 266 -23.74 3.18 9.58
N THR A 267 -22.78 3.93 9.02
CA THR A 267 -22.59 5.35 9.36
C THR A 267 -23.57 6.28 8.64
N ASN A 268 -24.20 5.82 7.55
CA ASN A 268 -25.13 6.59 6.71
C ASN A 268 -26.50 5.92 6.54
N PRO A 269 -27.17 5.46 7.63
CA PRO A 269 -28.35 4.61 7.51
C PRO A 269 -29.50 5.29 6.77
N LYS A 270 -29.69 6.58 6.92
CA LYS A 270 -30.74 7.35 6.23
C LYS A 270 -30.50 7.43 4.73
N ALA A 271 -29.27 7.78 4.32
CA ALA A 271 -28.93 7.88 2.91
C ALA A 271 -29.13 6.54 2.18
N VAL A 272 -28.83 5.45 2.86
CA VAL A 272 -29.00 4.10 2.31
C VAL A 272 -30.47 3.69 2.26
N THR A 273 -31.27 3.97 3.29
CA THR A 273 -32.72 3.67 3.25
C THR A 273 -33.48 4.50 2.23
N ASP A 274 -33.07 5.74 1.98
CA ASP A 274 -33.69 6.63 1.00
C ASP A 274 -33.29 6.26 -0.44
N ALA A 275 -32.06 5.76 -0.65
CA ALA A 275 -31.54 5.40 -1.97
C ALA A 275 -31.86 3.94 -2.37
N ALA A 276 -32.01 3.07 -1.39
CA ALA A 276 -32.19 1.64 -1.63
C ALA A 276 -33.67 1.30 -1.81
N GLY A 277 -34.04 0.80 -2.95
CA GLY A 277 -35.19 -0.09 -3.03
C GLY A 277 -35.01 -1.31 -2.12
N VAL A 278 -36.03 -2.12 -2.03
CA VAL A 278 -36.23 -3.23 -1.07
C VAL A 278 -35.05 -4.23 -0.90
N GLU A 279 -34.10 -4.29 -1.82
CA GLU A 279 -32.99 -5.26 -1.79
C GLU A 279 -31.88 -4.93 -0.76
N PHE A 280 -31.64 -3.66 -0.47
CA PHE A 280 -30.61 -3.24 0.52
C PHE A 280 -31.07 -3.50 1.98
N SER A 281 -32.35 -3.62 2.22
CA SER A 281 -32.89 -3.92 3.54
C SER A 281 -32.44 -5.28 4.09
N CYS A 282 -32.01 -6.21 3.23
CA CYS A 282 -31.66 -7.59 3.60
C CYS A 282 -30.29 -7.70 4.33
N HIS A 283 -29.31 -6.83 3.99
CA HIS A 283 -28.03 -6.83 4.68
C HIS A 283 -28.10 -6.08 6.03
N MET A 284 -28.84 -4.97 6.08
CA MET A 284 -29.06 -4.23 7.33
C MET A 284 -29.87 -5.01 8.35
N THR A 285 -30.85 -5.83 7.94
CA THR A 285 -31.63 -6.66 8.84
C THR A 285 -30.84 -7.81 9.47
N ARG A 286 -29.71 -8.23 8.91
CA ARG A 286 -28.81 -9.22 9.55
C ARG A 286 -27.92 -8.61 10.61
N ALA A 287 -27.63 -7.30 10.57
CA ALA A 287 -26.88 -6.59 11.59
C ALA A 287 -27.76 -6.12 12.75
N PHE A 288 -29.08 -6.02 12.56
CA PHE A 288 -30.11 -5.67 13.53
C PHE A 288 -31.01 -6.88 13.87
#